data_c5f1b109fdb978b0127e9e51950d2dea
#
_entry.id   c5f1b109fdb978b0127e9e51950d2dea
#
_cell.length_a   1.000
_cell.length_b   1.000
_cell.length_c   1.000
_cell.angle_alpha   90.00
_cell.angle_beta   90.00
_cell.angle_gamma   90.00
#
_symmetry.space_group_name_H-M   'P 1'
#
loop_
_entity.id
_entity.type
_entity.pdbx_description
1 polymer ?
#
loop_
_entity_poly.entity_id
_entity_poly.type
_entity_poly.pdbx_seq_one_letter_code
_entity_poly.pdbx_strand_id
1 'polypeptide(L)'
;MIRELGKSNSVFNQFLSEVRDEKIQQDRFRFRRNMERMGEIFAYEISKEMPYREKEVITPLGTAHMQVLEKQPLLATILRAGIPLHQGLLNFFDLADNAFISAYRKYDADEDFVIRLEYVSSPSPKNRILVISDPMLATGGSLVAAIKGLLEKGKPAEIHVVSVLASHEGIEFLKKSFSKHKLKIWTGSIDDELTAKAYIVPGLGDAGDLAYGKKEG
;
A
#
# COMPACT_ATOMS: atom_id res chain seq x y z
N MET A 1 -9.33 7.85 -8.80
CA MET A 1 -9.62 6.58 -9.51
C MET A 1 -9.42 5.43 -8.56
N ILE A 2 -10.26 4.38 -8.65
CA ILE A 2 -10.13 3.15 -7.84
C ILE A 2 -9.92 1.98 -8.80
N ARG A 3 -8.98 1.10 -8.47
CA ARG A 3 -8.69 -0.17 -9.17
C ARG A 3 -8.79 -1.31 -8.18
N GLU A 4 -9.74 -2.21 -8.38
CA GLU A 4 -9.96 -3.40 -7.55
C GLU A 4 -9.54 -4.64 -8.33
N LEU A 5 -8.38 -5.20 -7.97
CA LEU A 5 -7.74 -6.28 -8.73
C LEU A 5 -8.49 -7.60 -8.58
N GLY A 6 -9.08 -7.86 -7.42
CA GLY A 6 -9.81 -9.09 -7.14
C GLY A 6 -11.10 -9.29 -7.96
N LYS A 7 -11.59 -8.23 -8.63
CA LYS A 7 -12.75 -8.34 -9.54
C LYS A 7 -12.45 -9.13 -10.82
N SER A 8 -11.18 -9.21 -11.20
CA SER A 8 -10.74 -9.98 -12.37
C SER A 8 -10.12 -11.29 -11.93
N ASN A 9 -10.50 -12.41 -12.54
CA ASN A 9 -9.92 -13.71 -12.23
C ASN A 9 -8.44 -13.75 -12.59
N SER A 10 -7.61 -14.00 -11.58
CA SER A 10 -6.16 -14.12 -11.73
C SER A 10 -5.55 -14.86 -10.52
N VAL A 11 -4.25 -15.14 -10.57
CA VAL A 11 -3.51 -15.69 -9.41
C VAL A 11 -3.54 -14.78 -8.18
N PHE A 12 -3.84 -13.50 -8.35
CA PHE A 12 -4.05 -12.57 -7.24
C PHE A 12 -5.15 -13.07 -6.31
N ASN A 13 -6.26 -13.58 -6.87
CA ASN A 13 -7.40 -14.08 -6.09
C ASN A 13 -7.03 -15.32 -5.27
N GLN A 14 -6.09 -16.14 -5.76
CA GLN A 14 -5.57 -17.27 -4.98
C GLN A 14 -4.84 -16.77 -3.73
N PHE A 15 -3.96 -15.78 -3.86
CA PHE A 15 -3.24 -15.21 -2.71
C PHE A 15 -4.18 -14.47 -1.76
N LEU A 16 -5.15 -13.73 -2.31
CA LEU A 16 -6.17 -13.04 -1.53
C LEU A 16 -7.02 -14.02 -0.72
N SER A 17 -7.44 -15.15 -1.31
CA SER A 17 -8.21 -16.16 -0.60
C SER A 17 -7.42 -16.78 0.56
N GLU A 18 -6.14 -17.04 0.37
CA GLU A 18 -5.27 -17.63 1.40
C GLU A 18 -5.01 -16.69 2.59
N VAL A 19 -4.87 -15.38 2.36
CA VAL A 19 -4.70 -14.42 3.46
C VAL A 19 -6.00 -14.15 4.21
N ARG A 20 -7.16 -14.48 3.61
CA ARG A 20 -8.46 -14.41 4.27
C ARG A 20 -8.84 -15.69 5.00
N ASP A 21 -8.34 -16.87 4.56
CA ASP A 21 -8.68 -18.14 5.15
C ASP A 21 -8.13 -18.28 6.57
N GLU A 22 -9.02 -18.47 7.55
CA GLU A 22 -8.72 -18.49 8.98
C GLU A 22 -7.64 -19.53 9.36
N LYS A 23 -7.54 -20.64 8.63
CA LYS A 23 -6.56 -21.70 8.89
C LYS A 23 -5.24 -21.44 8.18
N ILE A 24 -5.29 -21.05 6.91
CA ILE A 24 -4.09 -20.87 6.08
C ILE A 24 -3.30 -19.65 6.55
N GLN A 25 -3.96 -18.57 6.93
CA GLN A 25 -3.32 -17.32 7.40
C GLN A 25 -2.52 -17.48 8.70
N GLN A 26 -2.70 -18.56 9.48
CA GLN A 26 -1.94 -18.80 10.69
C GLN A 26 -0.46 -19.12 10.42
N ASP A 27 -0.13 -19.58 9.23
CA ASP A 27 1.25 -19.70 8.76
C ASP A 27 1.79 -18.31 8.43
N ARG A 28 2.55 -17.72 9.38
CA ARG A 28 3.13 -16.39 9.25
C ARG A 28 4.05 -16.24 8.05
N PHE A 29 4.80 -17.28 7.68
CA PHE A 29 5.67 -17.24 6.52
C PHE A 29 4.84 -17.14 5.24
N ARG A 30 3.84 -18.02 5.09
CA ARG A 30 2.93 -18.02 3.95
C ARG A 30 2.14 -16.72 3.85
N PHE A 31 1.65 -16.20 4.98
CA PHE A 31 0.95 -14.92 5.03
C PHE A 31 1.82 -13.77 4.49
N ARG A 32 3.04 -13.61 5.02
CA ARG A 32 3.98 -12.59 4.52
C ARG A 32 4.32 -12.78 3.05
N ARG A 33 4.55 -14.03 2.62
CA ARG A 33 4.89 -14.33 1.23
C ARG A 33 3.73 -14.02 0.27
N ASN A 34 2.49 -14.24 0.67
CA ASN A 34 1.32 -13.88 -0.14
C ASN A 34 1.12 -12.36 -0.19
N MET A 35 1.36 -11.63 0.89
CA MET A 35 1.37 -10.16 0.88
C MET A 35 2.42 -9.62 -0.09
N GLU A 36 3.63 -10.19 -0.09
CA GLU A 36 4.71 -9.83 -1.00
C GLU A 36 4.32 -10.10 -2.47
N ARG A 37 3.80 -11.28 -2.79
CA ARG A 37 3.32 -11.63 -4.14
C ARG A 37 2.22 -10.69 -4.63
N MET A 38 1.29 -10.31 -3.75
CA MET A 38 0.27 -9.32 -4.09
C MET A 38 0.89 -7.94 -4.33
N GLY A 39 1.92 -7.56 -3.56
CA GLY A 39 2.70 -6.35 -3.78
C GLY A 39 3.39 -6.31 -5.14
N GLU A 40 3.96 -7.43 -5.58
CA GLU A 40 4.57 -7.60 -6.91
C GLU A 40 3.53 -7.37 -8.02
N ILE A 41 2.33 -7.94 -7.88
CA ILE A 41 1.25 -7.76 -8.85
C ILE A 41 0.74 -6.31 -8.85
N PHE A 42 0.58 -5.69 -7.69
CA PHE A 42 0.23 -4.27 -7.61
C PHE A 42 1.29 -3.40 -8.30
N ALA A 43 2.58 -3.68 -8.09
CA ALA A 43 3.66 -2.94 -8.75
C ALA A 43 3.56 -3.05 -10.28
N TYR A 44 3.31 -4.25 -10.80
CA TYR A 44 3.11 -4.47 -12.23
C TYR A 44 1.93 -3.67 -12.78
N GLU A 45 0.78 -3.70 -12.10
CA GLU A 45 -0.41 -2.95 -12.53
C GLU A 45 -0.20 -1.43 -12.45
N ILE A 46 0.43 -0.94 -11.38
CA ILE A 46 0.78 0.47 -11.21
C ILE A 46 1.74 0.93 -12.30
N SER A 47 2.72 0.10 -12.66
CA SER A 47 3.72 0.45 -13.67
C SER A 47 3.12 0.79 -15.03
N LYS A 48 1.98 0.19 -15.39
CA LYS A 48 1.28 0.46 -16.66
C LYS A 48 0.74 1.89 -16.77
N GLU A 49 0.57 2.57 -15.64
CA GLU A 49 0.06 3.95 -15.56
C GLU A 49 1.18 4.97 -15.27
N MET A 50 2.44 4.54 -15.27
CA MET A 50 3.60 5.41 -15.07
C MET A 50 4.16 5.95 -16.40
N PRO A 51 4.91 7.06 -16.38
CA PRO A 51 5.57 7.58 -17.59
C PRO A 51 6.75 6.70 -18.01
N TYR A 52 6.86 6.50 -19.33
CA TYR A 52 7.93 5.75 -19.98
C TYR A 52 8.72 6.66 -20.91
N ARG A 53 9.98 6.30 -21.18
CA ARG A 53 10.84 6.91 -22.18
C ARG A 53 11.49 5.86 -23.06
N GLU A 54 11.78 6.22 -24.27
CA GLU A 54 12.57 5.35 -25.15
C GLU A 54 14.02 5.28 -24.69
N LYS A 55 14.60 4.08 -24.80
CA LYS A 55 16.00 3.78 -24.52
C LYS A 55 16.57 2.82 -25.57
N GLU A 56 17.70 3.19 -26.17
CA GLU A 56 18.49 2.28 -26.97
C GLU A 56 19.22 1.28 -26.07
N VAL A 57 19.13 0.02 -26.41
CA VAL A 57 19.77 -1.09 -25.71
C VAL A 57 20.67 -1.83 -26.70
N ILE A 58 21.96 -1.85 -26.42
CA ILE A 58 22.94 -2.59 -27.23
C ILE A 58 22.83 -4.06 -26.88
N THR A 59 22.50 -4.88 -27.87
CA THR A 59 22.44 -6.35 -27.74
C THR A 59 23.63 -7.00 -28.46
N PRO A 60 23.90 -8.29 -28.24
CA PRO A 60 24.97 -8.99 -28.98
C PRO A 60 24.80 -8.99 -30.51
N LEU A 61 23.57 -8.74 -31.02
CA LEU A 61 23.25 -8.83 -32.44
C LEU A 61 22.84 -7.48 -33.08
N GLY A 62 22.80 -6.39 -32.29
CA GLY A 62 22.42 -5.06 -32.79
C GLY A 62 21.86 -4.15 -31.71
N THR A 63 21.13 -3.11 -32.12
CA THR A 63 20.49 -2.15 -31.22
C THR A 63 18.97 -2.38 -31.16
N ALA A 64 18.42 -2.51 -29.96
CA ALA A 64 16.97 -2.58 -29.73
C ALA A 64 16.46 -1.27 -29.10
N HIS A 65 15.29 -0.82 -29.55
CA HIS A 65 14.60 0.34 -28.99
C HIS A 65 13.53 -0.14 -27.99
N MET A 66 13.69 0.22 -26.71
CA MET A 66 12.85 -0.26 -25.60
C MET A 66 12.18 0.90 -24.89
N GLN A 67 10.94 0.69 -24.43
CA GLN A 67 10.28 1.61 -23.50
C GLN A 67 10.64 1.20 -22.07
N VAL A 68 11.25 2.10 -21.32
CA VAL A 68 11.64 1.89 -19.92
C VAL A 68 11.01 2.95 -19.02
N LEU A 69 10.81 2.66 -17.75
CA LEU A 69 10.30 3.65 -16.79
C LEU A 69 11.16 4.92 -16.82
N GLU A 70 10.52 6.07 -16.95
CA GLU A 70 11.23 7.36 -16.98
C GLU A 70 11.88 7.64 -15.62
N LYS A 71 11.14 7.40 -14.53
CA LYS A 71 11.58 7.61 -13.14
C LYS A 71 11.00 6.56 -12.22
N GLN A 72 11.78 6.17 -11.22
CA GLN A 72 11.31 5.32 -10.13
C GLN A 72 10.37 6.11 -9.19
N PRO A 73 9.34 5.48 -8.62
CA PRO A 73 8.51 6.10 -7.60
C PRO A 73 9.27 6.32 -6.29
N LEU A 74 8.66 7.03 -5.36
CA LEU A 74 8.98 6.94 -3.94
C LEU A 74 8.01 5.92 -3.34
N LEU A 75 8.53 4.83 -2.79
CA LEU A 75 7.74 3.83 -2.09
C LEU A 75 7.64 4.20 -0.61
N ALA A 76 6.45 4.08 -0.04
CA ALA A 76 6.22 4.32 1.38
C ALA A 76 5.40 3.18 1.99
N THR A 77 5.59 2.91 3.28
CA THR A 77 4.79 1.91 3.99
C THR A 77 4.56 2.28 5.45
N ILE A 78 3.42 1.82 5.97
CA ILE A 78 3.08 1.94 7.39
C ILE A 78 3.53 0.67 8.12
N LEU A 79 4.41 0.86 9.10
CA LEU A 79 4.93 -0.23 9.95
C LEU A 79 3.84 -0.66 10.95
N ARG A 80 3.80 -1.93 11.34
CA ARG A 80 4.60 -3.12 10.92
C ARG A 80 3.96 -3.86 9.74
N ALA A 81 2.62 -3.82 9.64
CA ALA A 81 1.81 -4.64 8.74
C ALA A 81 2.16 -4.45 7.26
N GLY A 82 2.56 -3.24 6.86
CA GLY A 82 2.87 -2.90 5.48
C GLY A 82 4.17 -3.50 4.94
N ILE A 83 5.09 -3.97 5.78
CA ILE A 83 6.43 -4.41 5.34
C ILE A 83 6.39 -5.47 4.24
N PRO A 84 5.62 -6.58 4.33
CA PRO A 84 5.65 -7.60 3.30
C PRO A 84 5.07 -7.12 1.97
N LEU A 85 4.00 -6.31 2.01
CA LEU A 85 3.39 -5.71 0.82
C LEU A 85 4.36 -4.73 0.15
N HIS A 86 5.06 -3.93 0.95
CA HIS A 86 6.10 -3.00 0.50
C HIS A 86 7.27 -3.75 -0.16
N GLN A 87 7.70 -4.87 0.42
CA GLN A 87 8.76 -5.70 -0.17
C GLN A 87 8.38 -6.15 -1.59
N GLY A 88 7.12 -6.55 -1.81
CA GLY A 88 6.64 -6.90 -3.15
C GLY A 88 6.69 -5.73 -4.14
N LEU A 89 6.31 -4.52 -3.69
CA LEU A 89 6.47 -3.33 -4.52
C LEU A 89 7.94 -3.05 -4.86
N LEU A 90 8.84 -3.21 -3.87
CA LEU A 90 10.26 -2.98 -4.04
C LEU A 90 10.94 -4.01 -4.95
N ASN A 91 10.46 -5.25 -4.99
CA ASN A 91 10.96 -6.28 -5.89
C ASN A 91 10.82 -5.91 -7.38
N PHE A 92 9.86 -5.03 -7.71
CA PHE A 92 9.61 -4.56 -9.08
C PHE A 92 10.16 -3.14 -9.31
N PHE A 93 10.08 -2.28 -8.33
CA PHE A 93 10.67 -0.94 -8.35
C PHE A 93 12.00 -0.94 -7.57
N ASP A 94 12.92 -1.76 -8.01
CA ASP A 94 14.17 -2.14 -7.30
C ASP A 94 15.15 -0.98 -7.06
N LEU A 95 15.03 0.10 -7.82
CA LEU A 95 15.82 1.34 -7.66
C LEU A 95 15.02 2.45 -6.98
N ALA A 96 13.84 2.15 -6.43
CA ALA A 96 13.02 3.15 -5.75
C ALA A 96 13.61 3.56 -4.40
N ASP A 97 13.53 4.84 -4.08
CA ASP A 97 13.75 5.30 -2.70
C ASP A 97 12.59 4.87 -1.81
N ASN A 98 12.86 4.68 -0.52
CA ASN A 98 11.90 4.14 0.42
C ASN A 98 11.62 5.09 1.58
N ALA A 99 10.37 5.12 2.04
CA ALA A 99 9.90 5.82 3.22
C ALA A 99 9.22 4.85 4.19
N PHE A 100 9.58 4.95 5.47
CA PHE A 100 9.01 4.13 6.52
C PHE A 100 8.32 5.01 7.54
N ILE A 101 7.07 4.65 7.89
CA ILE A 101 6.22 5.45 8.76
C ILE A 101 5.71 4.56 9.89
N SER A 102 5.94 4.99 11.13
CA SER A 102 5.29 4.41 12.30
C SER A 102 4.12 5.29 12.70
N ALA A 103 2.92 4.71 12.66
CA ALA A 103 1.68 5.34 13.09
C ALA A 103 1.00 4.45 14.11
N TYR A 104 0.56 5.01 15.23
CA TYR A 104 -0.18 4.28 16.26
C TYR A 104 -1.40 5.06 16.73
N ARG A 105 -2.39 4.32 17.23
CA ARG A 105 -3.57 4.90 17.85
C ARG A 105 -3.26 5.25 19.30
N LYS A 106 -3.41 6.51 19.68
CA LYS A 106 -3.36 6.94 21.07
C LYS A 106 -4.78 7.32 21.48
N TYR A 107 -5.23 6.75 22.60
CA TYR A 107 -6.50 7.16 23.21
C TYR A 107 -6.24 8.42 24.02
N ASP A 108 -7.02 9.47 23.80
CA ASP A 108 -7.06 10.63 24.67
C ASP A 108 -8.02 10.39 25.85
N ALA A 109 -8.00 11.27 26.85
CA ALA A 109 -8.78 11.13 28.09
C ALA A 109 -10.31 11.04 27.90
N ASP A 110 -10.82 11.44 26.72
CA ASP A 110 -12.23 11.42 26.35
C ASP A 110 -12.63 10.18 25.51
N GLU A 111 -11.80 9.11 25.50
CA GLU A 111 -11.98 7.88 24.70
C GLU A 111 -11.93 8.09 23.16
N ASP A 112 -11.72 9.30 22.68
CA ASP A 112 -11.43 9.55 21.26
C ASP A 112 -9.98 9.17 20.94
N PHE A 113 -9.79 8.39 19.88
CA PHE A 113 -8.44 8.04 19.45
C PHE A 113 -7.88 9.00 18.41
N VAL A 114 -6.68 9.49 18.66
CA VAL A 114 -5.90 10.29 17.69
C VAL A 114 -4.79 9.41 17.12
N ILE A 115 -4.63 9.43 15.81
CA ILE A 115 -3.51 8.76 15.18
C ILE A 115 -2.30 9.68 15.27
N ARG A 116 -1.25 9.23 15.95
CA ARG A 116 0.03 9.92 16.03
C ARG A 116 1.07 9.27 15.15
N LEU A 117 1.78 10.10 14.40
CA LEU A 117 3.00 9.70 13.72
C LEU A 117 4.14 9.77 14.73
N GLU A 118 4.80 8.64 14.97
CA GLU A 118 5.93 8.56 15.88
C GLU A 118 7.27 8.69 15.15
N TYR A 119 7.32 8.16 13.94
CA TYR A 119 8.52 8.14 13.13
C TYR A 119 8.18 8.26 11.65
N VAL A 120 8.88 9.15 10.95
CA VAL A 120 8.80 9.33 9.50
C VAL A 120 10.21 9.46 8.94
N SER A 121 10.74 8.38 8.39
CA SER A 121 11.97 8.40 7.60
C SER A 121 11.59 8.43 6.13
N SER A 122 11.92 9.49 5.42
CA SER A 122 11.55 9.66 4.02
C SER A 122 12.42 10.68 3.31
N PRO A 123 12.86 10.41 2.07
CA PRO A 123 13.27 11.42 1.12
C PRO A 123 12.11 12.37 0.79
N SER A 124 12.41 13.51 0.15
CA SER A 124 11.34 14.41 -0.30
C SER A 124 10.49 13.77 -1.41
N PRO A 125 9.15 13.76 -1.28
CA PRO A 125 8.24 13.28 -2.32
C PRO A 125 8.02 14.32 -3.45
N LYS A 126 8.64 15.48 -3.38
CA LYS A 126 8.41 16.59 -4.31
C LYS A 126 8.56 16.18 -5.78
N ASN A 127 7.50 16.40 -6.57
CA ASN A 127 7.44 16.09 -8.00
C ASN A 127 7.66 14.61 -8.36
N ARG A 128 7.51 13.70 -7.39
CA ARG A 128 7.61 12.24 -7.60
C ARG A 128 6.24 11.59 -7.58
N ILE A 129 6.12 10.42 -8.16
CA ILE A 129 5.00 9.51 -7.89
C ILE A 129 5.25 8.88 -6.53
N LEU A 130 4.32 9.10 -5.58
CA LEU A 130 4.33 8.47 -4.27
C LEU A 130 3.45 7.22 -4.32
N VAL A 131 4.00 6.06 -4.00
CA VAL A 131 3.25 4.80 -3.81
C VAL A 131 3.32 4.44 -2.34
N ILE A 132 2.20 4.54 -1.63
CA ILE A 132 2.13 4.21 -0.20
C ILE A 132 1.29 2.95 0.03
N SER A 133 1.82 2.00 0.80
CA SER A 133 1.20 0.72 1.08
C SER A 133 0.83 0.53 2.56
N ASP A 134 -0.38 0.02 2.78
CA ASP A 134 -0.87 -0.52 4.05
C ASP A 134 -1.85 -1.66 3.70
N PRO A 135 -1.68 -2.89 4.22
CA PRO A 135 -2.58 -4.00 3.89
C PRO A 135 -4.06 -3.72 4.09
N MET A 136 -4.41 -2.86 5.07
CA MET A 136 -5.78 -2.66 5.52
C MET A 136 -6.18 -1.18 5.48
N LEU A 137 -6.92 -0.78 4.46
CA LEU A 137 -7.57 0.53 4.42
C LEU A 137 -8.94 0.45 5.11
N ALA A 138 -8.95 0.43 6.45
CA ALA A 138 -10.17 0.38 7.26
C ALA A 138 -10.85 1.76 7.33
N THR A 139 -10.63 2.55 8.39
CA THR A 139 -11.14 3.94 8.48
C THR A 139 -10.35 4.94 7.64
N GLY A 140 -9.16 4.57 7.16
CA GLY A 140 -8.26 5.45 6.41
C GLY A 140 -7.42 6.41 7.25
N GLY A 141 -7.65 6.47 8.55
CA GLY A 141 -6.98 7.44 9.42
C GLY A 141 -5.46 7.35 9.39
N SER A 142 -4.88 6.15 9.49
CA SER A 142 -3.42 5.93 9.47
C SER A 142 -2.81 6.37 8.15
N LEU A 143 -3.43 6.01 7.02
CA LEU A 143 -2.98 6.43 5.68
C LEU A 143 -3.08 7.95 5.49
N VAL A 144 -4.18 8.56 5.95
CA VAL A 144 -4.33 10.04 5.89
C VAL A 144 -3.25 10.73 6.70
N ALA A 145 -2.98 10.29 7.92
CA ALA A 145 -1.92 10.85 8.77
C ALA A 145 -0.54 10.67 8.12
N ALA A 146 -0.22 9.46 7.65
CA ALA A 146 1.04 9.15 6.98
C ALA A 146 1.27 10.02 5.73
N ILE A 147 0.27 10.12 4.85
CA ILE A 147 0.37 10.96 3.64
C ILE A 147 0.55 12.43 4.02
N LYS A 148 -0.20 12.96 5.00
CA LYS A 148 -0.02 14.34 5.48
C LYS A 148 1.40 14.60 5.97
N GLY A 149 1.98 13.67 6.77
CA GLY A 149 3.37 13.79 7.22
C GLY A 149 4.39 13.77 6.08
N LEU A 150 4.13 13.02 5.01
CA LEU A 150 4.96 13.04 3.80
C LEU A 150 4.80 14.35 3.01
N LEU A 151 3.59 14.91 2.94
CA LEU A 151 3.31 16.18 2.25
C LEU A 151 4.03 17.38 2.88
N GLU A 152 4.33 17.35 4.17
CA GLU A 152 5.17 18.36 4.85
C GLU A 152 6.59 18.42 4.27
N LYS A 153 7.10 17.30 3.73
CA LYS A 153 8.42 17.20 3.09
C LYS A 153 8.42 17.56 1.60
N GLY A 154 7.25 17.79 1.01
CA GLY A 154 7.08 18.20 -0.37
C GLY A 154 5.83 17.62 -1.04
N LYS A 155 5.34 18.30 -2.08
CA LYS A 155 4.15 17.88 -2.82
C LYS A 155 4.52 16.85 -3.89
N PRO A 156 3.99 15.62 -3.86
CA PRO A 156 4.17 14.64 -4.92
C PRO A 156 3.40 15.05 -6.19
N ALA A 157 3.82 14.55 -7.34
CA ALA A 157 3.11 14.72 -8.60
C ALA A 157 1.79 13.93 -8.62
N GLU A 158 1.82 12.73 -8.03
CA GLU A 158 0.68 11.83 -7.94
C GLU A 158 0.82 10.92 -6.71
N ILE A 159 -0.30 10.49 -6.13
CA ILE A 159 -0.36 9.61 -4.96
C ILE A 159 -1.09 8.33 -5.35
N HIS A 160 -0.41 7.19 -5.20
CA HIS A 160 -0.99 5.85 -5.31
C HIS A 160 -1.05 5.22 -3.92
N VAL A 161 -2.24 4.89 -3.47
CA VAL A 161 -2.46 4.12 -2.23
C VAL A 161 -2.69 2.67 -2.60
N VAL A 162 -1.99 1.75 -1.95
CA VAL A 162 -2.06 0.30 -2.17
C VAL A 162 -2.53 -0.38 -0.89
N SER A 163 -3.64 -1.10 -0.96
CA SER A 163 -4.15 -1.91 0.14
C SER A 163 -4.67 -3.25 -0.34
N VAL A 164 -4.47 -4.30 0.45
CA VAL A 164 -4.99 -5.63 0.10
C VAL A 164 -6.51 -5.65 0.29
N LEU A 165 -6.99 -5.08 1.40
CA LEU A 165 -8.41 -4.89 1.67
C LEU A 165 -8.71 -3.43 1.97
N ALA A 166 -9.85 -2.95 1.49
CA ALA A 166 -10.34 -1.62 1.74
C ALA A 166 -11.82 -1.65 2.18
N SER A 167 -12.23 -0.68 2.98
CA SER A 167 -13.64 -0.39 3.24
C SER A 167 -14.11 0.79 2.40
N HIS A 168 -15.41 0.89 2.18
CA HIS A 168 -16.01 2.07 1.55
C HIS A 168 -15.73 3.34 2.35
N GLU A 169 -15.81 3.28 3.67
CA GLU A 169 -15.53 4.41 4.57
C GLU A 169 -14.11 4.94 4.40
N GLY A 170 -13.11 4.05 4.46
CA GLY A 170 -11.70 4.43 4.31
C GLY A 170 -11.39 5.03 2.94
N ILE A 171 -11.98 4.48 1.89
CA ILE A 171 -11.86 5.02 0.53
C ILE A 171 -12.41 6.44 0.45
N GLU A 172 -13.62 6.68 0.95
CA GLU A 172 -14.23 8.00 0.89
C GLU A 172 -13.51 9.01 1.79
N PHE A 173 -13.00 8.59 2.95
CA PHE A 173 -12.18 9.44 3.80
C PHE A 173 -10.87 9.87 3.12
N LEU A 174 -10.17 8.95 2.42
CA LEU A 174 -8.99 9.28 1.61
C LEU A 174 -9.32 10.26 0.49
N LYS A 175 -10.36 10.00 -0.29
CA LYS A 175 -10.79 10.89 -1.38
C LYS A 175 -11.09 12.31 -0.89
N LYS A 176 -11.84 12.42 0.21
CA LYS A 176 -12.17 13.71 0.83
C LYS A 176 -10.91 14.43 1.31
N SER A 177 -10.02 13.71 1.99
CA SER A 177 -8.79 14.28 2.57
C SER A 177 -7.81 14.79 1.52
N PHE A 178 -7.76 14.15 0.34
CA PHE A 178 -6.82 14.47 -0.74
C PHE A 178 -7.49 14.89 -2.05
N SER A 179 -8.67 15.53 -1.97
CA SER A 179 -9.47 15.97 -3.14
C SER A 179 -8.72 16.92 -4.08
N LYS A 180 -7.69 17.62 -3.59
CA LYS A 180 -6.85 18.54 -4.38
C LYS A 180 -5.59 17.86 -4.97
N HIS A 181 -5.46 16.53 -4.81
CA HIS A 181 -4.31 15.76 -5.28
C HIS A 181 -4.76 14.74 -6.33
N LYS A 182 -3.84 14.38 -7.22
CA LYS A 182 -4.06 13.23 -8.11
C LYS A 182 -3.92 11.95 -7.29
N LEU A 183 -5.05 11.41 -6.83
CA LEU A 183 -5.12 10.21 -5.99
C LEU A 183 -5.64 9.02 -6.79
N LYS A 184 -4.91 7.92 -6.74
CA LYS A 184 -5.31 6.59 -7.21
C LYS A 184 -5.28 5.60 -6.06
N ILE A 185 -6.29 4.75 -5.96
CA ILE A 185 -6.42 3.71 -4.92
C ILE A 185 -6.43 2.37 -5.61
N TRP A 186 -5.51 1.50 -5.21
CA TRP A 186 -5.35 0.14 -5.68
C TRP A 186 -5.68 -0.80 -4.53
N THR A 187 -6.64 -1.68 -4.73
CA THR A 187 -7.04 -2.63 -3.70
C THR A 187 -7.28 -4.01 -4.28
N GLY A 188 -7.13 -5.03 -3.43
CA GLY A 188 -7.48 -6.39 -3.79
C GLY A 188 -8.98 -6.61 -3.75
N SER A 189 -9.63 -6.16 -2.66
CA SER A 189 -11.08 -6.23 -2.50
C SER A 189 -11.57 -5.04 -1.69
N ILE A 190 -12.84 -4.66 -1.93
CA ILE A 190 -13.57 -3.69 -1.12
C ILE A 190 -14.61 -4.48 -0.34
N ASP A 191 -14.57 -4.37 0.99
CA ASP A 191 -15.50 -5.03 1.91
C ASP A 191 -16.44 -4.00 2.53
N ASP A 192 -17.67 -4.43 2.85
CA ASP A 192 -18.77 -3.49 3.07
C ASP A 192 -18.81 -2.90 4.47
N GLU A 193 -18.33 -3.63 5.50
CA GLU A 193 -18.58 -3.28 6.90
C GLU A 193 -17.29 -3.09 7.71
N LEU A 194 -17.42 -2.26 8.76
CA LEU A 194 -16.42 -2.14 9.82
C LEU A 194 -17.06 -2.53 11.17
N THR A 195 -16.33 -3.29 11.98
CA THR A 195 -16.72 -3.52 13.37
C THR A 195 -16.57 -2.23 14.21
N ALA A 196 -17.15 -2.19 15.41
CA ALA A 196 -16.95 -1.09 16.37
C ALA A 196 -15.47 -0.82 16.71
N LYS A 197 -14.59 -1.84 16.55
CA LYS A 197 -13.14 -1.72 16.72
C LYS A 197 -12.40 -1.37 15.42
N ALA A 198 -13.14 -0.99 14.38
CA ALA A 198 -12.63 -0.62 13.06
C ALA A 198 -11.87 -1.76 12.33
N TYR A 199 -12.28 -3.02 12.51
CA TYR A 199 -11.85 -4.14 11.67
C TYR A 199 -12.78 -4.26 10.47
N ILE A 200 -12.19 -4.53 9.29
CA ILE A 200 -12.95 -4.78 8.05
C ILE A 200 -13.66 -6.14 8.14
N VAL A 201 -14.91 -6.22 7.69
CA VAL A 201 -15.73 -7.44 7.65
C VAL A 201 -16.17 -7.71 6.20
N PRO A 202 -15.95 -8.93 5.66
CA PRO A 202 -15.36 -10.12 6.31
C PRO A 202 -13.86 -10.00 6.61
N GLY A 203 -13.12 -9.13 5.92
CA GLY A 203 -11.74 -8.80 6.23
C GLY A 203 -10.76 -9.99 6.21
N LEU A 204 -9.74 -9.90 7.06
CA LEU A 204 -8.76 -10.97 7.33
C LEU A 204 -8.27 -10.97 8.80
N GLY A 205 -8.76 -10.04 9.64
CA GLY A 205 -8.27 -9.85 11.02
C GLY A 205 -7.18 -8.78 11.13
N ASP A 206 -6.23 -8.94 12.08
CA ASP A 206 -5.10 -8.02 12.26
C ASP A 206 -3.89 -8.45 11.43
N ALA A 207 -3.63 -7.73 10.33
CA ALA A 207 -2.54 -8.05 9.40
C ALA A 207 -1.15 -7.97 10.08
N GLY A 208 -0.97 -7.07 11.05
CA GLY A 208 0.29 -6.93 11.78
C GLY A 208 0.57 -8.13 12.68
N ASP A 209 -0.44 -8.60 13.37
CA ASP A 209 -0.34 -9.76 14.27
C ASP A 209 -0.19 -11.07 13.48
N LEU A 210 -0.90 -11.20 12.35
CA LEU A 210 -0.74 -12.33 11.44
C LEU A 210 0.66 -12.38 10.83
N ALA A 211 1.24 -11.24 10.49
CA ALA A 211 2.58 -11.19 9.91
C ALA A 211 3.70 -11.40 10.93
N TYR A 212 3.59 -10.83 12.14
CA TYR A 212 4.73 -10.66 13.06
C TYR A 212 4.45 -11.10 14.50
N GLY A 213 3.24 -11.56 14.79
CA GLY A 213 2.83 -11.93 16.15
C GLY A 213 2.18 -10.78 16.92
N LYS A 214 1.42 -11.17 17.95
CA LYS A 214 0.67 -10.24 18.78
C LYS A 214 1.59 -9.21 19.43
N LYS A 215 1.12 -7.95 19.47
CA LYS A 215 1.75 -6.90 20.26
C LYS A 215 1.47 -7.16 21.74
N GLU A 216 2.48 -7.05 22.58
CA GLU A 216 2.28 -6.80 24.00
C GLU A 216 1.91 -5.33 24.12
N GLY A 217 0.70 -5.09 24.65
CA GLY A 217 0.06 -3.78 24.73
C GLY A 217 0.68 -2.85 25.74
#